data_dcb86b35dc40ca5d5730d4167350fb95
#
_entry.id   dcb86b35dc40ca5d5730d4167350fb95
#
_cell.length_a   1.000
_cell.length_b   1.000
_cell.length_c   1.000
_cell.angle_alpha   90.00
_cell.angle_beta   90.00
_cell.angle_gamma   90.00
#
_symmetry.space_group_name_H-M   'P 1'
#
loop_
_entity.id
_entity.type
_entity.pdbx_description
1 polymer ?
#
loop_
_entity_poly.entity_id
_entity_poly.type
_entity_poly.pdbx_seq_one_letter_code
_entity_poly.pdbx_strand_id
1 'polypeptide(L)'
;MIKEHYSILFCSLTGNTKKLADAVYEILPKDKCDYFGENDSKIPPSDLLYIGFWTDKGSADTKTLELLAKLKNKKIFLFGTAGFGGSDVYFEKILGQVKQSIDSSNAVIGE
;
A
#
# COMPACT_ATOMS: atom_id res chain seq x y z
N MET A 1 -4.78 6.22 18.16
CA MET A 1 -6.09 5.93 17.55
C MET A 1 -6.27 6.75 16.29
N ILE A 2 -6.72 6.13 15.21
CA ILE A 2 -6.95 6.82 13.95
C ILE A 2 -8.29 7.54 14.02
N LYS A 3 -8.26 8.85 13.83
CA LYS A 3 -9.47 9.68 13.82
C LYS A 3 -9.90 10.06 12.42
N GLU A 4 -9.00 9.96 11.45
CA GLU A 4 -9.29 10.30 10.07
C GLU A 4 -9.77 9.09 9.28
N HIS A 5 -10.49 9.34 8.20
CA HIS A 5 -10.91 8.29 7.30
C HIS A 5 -9.72 7.71 6.55
N TYR A 6 -9.81 6.44 6.20
CA TYR A 6 -8.76 5.75 5.48
C TYR A 6 -9.34 4.86 4.40
N SER A 7 -8.48 4.45 3.48
CA SER A 7 -8.81 3.42 2.49
C SER A 7 -7.69 2.42 2.40
N ILE A 8 -8.03 1.18 2.05
CA ILE A 8 -7.06 0.11 1.85
C ILE A 8 -7.17 -0.35 0.40
N LEU A 9 -6.08 -0.19 -0.34
CA LEU A 9 -5.99 -0.63 -1.72
C LEU A 9 -4.85 -1.64 -1.83
N PHE A 10 -5.08 -2.72 -2.57
CA PHE A 10 -4.05 -3.74 -2.71
C PHE A 10 -4.05 -4.34 -4.09
N CYS A 11 -2.90 -4.86 -4.50
CA CYS A 11 -2.76 -5.73 -5.65
C CYS A 11 -2.24 -7.06 -5.14
N SER A 12 -2.84 -8.16 -5.56
CA SER A 12 -2.46 -9.48 -5.10
C SER A 12 -2.38 -10.44 -6.29
N LEU A 13 -1.26 -11.14 -6.41
CA LEU A 13 -1.07 -12.12 -7.45
C LEU A 13 -1.58 -13.50 -7.02
N THR A 14 -1.21 -13.90 -5.79
CA THR A 14 -1.51 -15.24 -5.27
C THR A 14 -2.42 -15.22 -4.04
N GLY A 15 -2.96 -14.06 -3.68
CA GLY A 15 -3.79 -13.90 -2.49
C GLY A 15 -3.04 -13.53 -1.21
N ASN A 16 -1.71 -13.53 -1.23
CA ASN A 16 -0.92 -13.22 -0.03
C ASN A 16 -1.04 -11.76 0.38
N THR A 17 -1.01 -10.84 -0.58
CA THR A 17 -1.19 -9.42 -0.29
C THR A 17 -2.60 -9.16 0.24
N LYS A 18 -3.60 -9.85 -0.31
CA LYS A 18 -4.97 -9.74 0.19
C LYS A 18 -5.07 -10.17 1.64
N LYS A 19 -4.37 -11.22 2.04
CA LYS A 19 -4.35 -11.67 3.43
C LYS A 19 -3.80 -10.60 4.36
N LEU A 20 -2.76 -9.90 3.93
CA LEU A 20 -2.21 -8.78 4.71
C LEU A 20 -3.21 -7.63 4.77
N ALA A 21 -3.87 -7.32 3.67
CA ALA A 21 -4.88 -6.27 3.64
C ALA A 21 -6.05 -6.60 4.58
N ASP A 22 -6.49 -7.85 4.59
CA ASP A 22 -7.53 -8.31 5.53
C ASP A 22 -7.09 -8.13 6.98
N ALA A 23 -5.84 -8.45 7.30
CA ALA A 23 -5.30 -8.29 8.64
C ALA A 23 -5.24 -6.82 9.06
N VAL A 24 -4.83 -5.93 8.15
CA VAL A 24 -4.82 -4.49 8.41
C VAL A 24 -6.24 -3.99 8.68
N TYR A 25 -7.20 -4.42 7.86
CA TYR A 25 -8.59 -4.02 8.02
C TYR A 25 -9.15 -4.42 9.38
N GLU A 26 -8.79 -5.62 9.86
CA GLU A 26 -9.30 -6.14 11.14
C GLU A 26 -8.88 -5.29 12.35
N ILE A 27 -7.71 -4.65 12.28
CA ILE A 27 -7.20 -3.87 13.41
C ILE A 27 -7.57 -2.39 13.33
N LEU A 28 -8.18 -1.94 12.24
CA LEU A 28 -8.54 -0.54 12.05
C LEU A 28 -10.03 -0.31 12.29
N PRO A 29 -10.43 0.93 12.67
CA PRO A 29 -11.85 1.22 12.90
C PRO A 29 -12.63 1.15 11.59
N LYS A 30 -13.61 0.26 11.54
CA LYS A 30 -14.35 -0.03 10.31
C LYS A 30 -15.25 1.11 9.87
N ASP A 31 -15.72 1.93 10.82
CA ASP A 31 -16.57 3.09 10.53
C ASP A 31 -15.81 4.23 9.83
N LYS A 32 -14.48 4.16 9.82
CA LYS A 32 -13.63 5.15 9.15
C LYS A 32 -13.15 4.68 7.78
N CYS A 33 -13.49 3.47 7.37
CA CYS A 33 -13.02 2.90 6.11
C CYS A 33 -13.88 3.40 4.95
N ASP A 34 -13.28 4.16 4.05
CA ASP A 34 -13.96 4.66 2.86
C ASP A 34 -13.95 3.63 1.72
N TYR A 35 -12.89 2.86 1.61
CA TYR A 35 -12.75 1.84 0.57
C TYR A 35 -11.83 0.73 1.05
N PHE A 36 -12.21 -0.50 0.76
CA PHE A 36 -11.39 -1.68 0.98
C PHE A 36 -11.53 -2.58 -0.24
N GLY A 37 -10.45 -2.76 -0.96
CA GLY A 37 -10.51 -3.63 -2.14
C GLY A 37 -9.27 -3.54 -2.99
N GLU A 38 -9.36 -4.15 -4.16
CA GLU A 38 -8.26 -4.14 -5.12
C GLU A 38 -8.05 -2.74 -5.69
N ASN A 39 -6.79 -2.47 -6.04
CA ASN A 39 -6.43 -1.23 -6.70
C ASN A 39 -7.01 -1.24 -8.13
N ASP A 40 -8.04 -0.42 -8.35
CA ASP A 40 -8.69 -0.28 -9.64
C ASP A 40 -8.29 1.01 -10.36
N SER A 41 -7.20 1.61 -9.94
CA SER A 41 -6.65 2.86 -10.47
C SER A 41 -7.43 4.11 -10.12
N LYS A 42 -8.45 4.00 -9.28
CA LYS A 42 -9.17 5.15 -8.75
C LYS A 42 -8.57 5.59 -7.44
N ILE A 43 -8.53 6.90 -7.22
CA ILE A 43 -7.99 7.45 -5.98
C ILE A 43 -9.16 7.70 -5.03
N PRO A 44 -9.20 7.03 -3.86
CA PRO A 44 -10.25 7.28 -2.87
C PRO A 44 -10.15 8.69 -2.28
N PRO A 45 -11.24 9.20 -1.71
CA PRO A 45 -11.24 10.55 -1.12
C PRO A 45 -10.45 10.66 0.19
N SER A 46 -10.11 9.55 0.81
CA SER A 46 -9.40 9.54 2.09
C SER A 46 -8.01 10.15 1.95
N ASP A 47 -7.55 10.86 2.98
CA ASP A 47 -6.19 11.37 3.02
C ASP A 47 -5.17 10.32 3.47
N LEU A 48 -5.63 9.30 4.19
CA LEU A 48 -4.79 8.20 4.66
C LEU A 48 -5.04 6.95 3.83
N LEU A 49 -4.00 6.44 3.21
CA LEU A 49 -4.10 5.27 2.33
C LEU A 49 -3.15 4.17 2.80
N TYR A 50 -3.69 2.97 2.98
CA TYR A 50 -2.91 1.76 3.22
C TYR A 50 -2.80 1.06 1.86
N ILE A 51 -1.59 0.98 1.33
CA ILE A 51 -1.38 0.46 -0.02
C ILE A 51 -0.56 -0.81 0.03
N GLY A 52 -1.16 -1.90 -0.45
CA GLY A 52 -0.53 -3.20 -0.50
C GLY A 52 -0.10 -3.58 -1.91
N PHE A 53 1.07 -4.19 -2.02
CA PHE A 53 1.63 -4.58 -3.32
C PHE A 53 2.24 -5.99 -3.24
N TRP A 54 2.41 -6.62 -4.41
CA TRP A 54 3.26 -7.80 -4.51
C TRP A 54 4.54 -7.40 -5.26
N THR A 55 5.62 -8.09 -4.95
CA THR A 55 6.92 -7.75 -5.53
C THR A 55 7.07 -8.36 -6.91
N ASP A 56 7.45 -7.52 -7.86
CA ASP A 56 7.74 -7.91 -9.24
C ASP A 56 9.09 -7.33 -9.64
N LYS A 57 10.05 -8.21 -9.94
CA LYS A 57 11.38 -7.82 -10.41
C LYS A 57 12.08 -6.79 -9.51
N GLY A 58 11.98 -6.97 -8.21
CA GLY A 58 12.66 -6.11 -7.24
C GLY A 58 11.95 -4.82 -6.89
N SER A 59 10.71 -4.65 -7.33
CA SER A 59 9.90 -3.48 -7.01
C SER A 59 8.44 -3.90 -6.85
N ALA A 60 7.55 -2.94 -6.64
CA ALA A 60 6.13 -3.22 -6.59
C ALA A 60 5.59 -3.55 -7.98
N ASP A 61 4.44 -4.22 -8.02
CA ASP A 61 3.73 -4.47 -9.26
C ASP A 61 3.38 -3.16 -9.98
N THR A 62 3.22 -3.24 -11.29
CA THR A 62 3.00 -2.07 -12.15
C THR A 62 1.77 -1.25 -11.74
N LYS A 63 0.67 -1.91 -11.40
CA LYS A 63 -0.56 -1.20 -11.00
C LYS A 63 -0.33 -0.36 -9.75
N THR A 64 0.42 -0.87 -8.78
CA THR A 64 0.73 -0.13 -7.57
C THR A 64 1.62 1.07 -7.88
N LEU A 65 2.64 0.89 -8.73
CA LEU A 65 3.51 2.00 -9.11
C LEU A 65 2.74 3.08 -9.85
N GLU A 66 1.80 2.72 -10.72
CA GLU A 66 0.95 3.68 -11.42
C GLU A 66 0.08 4.47 -10.44
N LEU A 67 -0.51 3.79 -9.45
CA LEU A 67 -1.30 4.45 -8.43
C LEU A 67 -0.45 5.44 -7.62
N LEU A 68 0.71 5.01 -7.16
CA LEU A 68 1.60 5.84 -6.36
C LEU A 68 2.02 7.10 -7.12
N ALA A 69 2.24 6.99 -8.42
CA ALA A 69 2.62 8.13 -9.26
C ALA A 69 1.52 9.18 -9.37
N LYS A 70 0.27 8.80 -9.16
CA LYS A 70 -0.89 9.70 -9.24
C LYS A 70 -1.22 10.38 -7.92
N LEU A 71 -0.73 9.87 -6.80
CA LEU A 71 -1.11 10.37 -5.48
C LEU A 71 -0.41 11.68 -5.17
N LYS A 72 -1.15 12.62 -4.57
CA LYS A 72 -0.66 13.92 -4.14
C LYS A 72 -1.24 14.25 -2.78
N ASN A 73 -0.42 14.78 -1.90
CA ASN A 73 -0.84 15.27 -0.58
C ASN A 73 -1.54 14.22 0.27
N LYS A 74 -1.09 12.96 0.19
CA LYS A 74 -1.66 11.84 0.93
C LYS A 74 -0.69 11.35 2.00
N LYS A 75 -1.25 10.72 3.03
CA LYS A 75 -0.48 9.94 3.99
C LYS A 75 -0.56 8.50 3.54
N ILE A 76 0.57 7.85 3.42
CA ILE A 76 0.66 6.51 2.83
C ILE A 76 1.32 5.55 3.81
N PHE A 77 0.68 4.41 4.04
CA PHE A 77 1.26 3.28 4.76
C PHE A 77 1.45 2.16 3.72
N LEU A 78 2.68 1.72 3.53
CA LEU A 78 3.00 0.67 2.56
C LEU A 78 3.11 -0.69 3.23
N PHE A 79 2.52 -1.71 2.62
CA PHE A 79 2.76 -3.09 3.00
C PHE A 79 2.85 -3.94 1.74
N GLY A 80 3.52 -5.08 1.83
CA GLY A 80 3.69 -5.87 0.64
C GLY A 80 4.19 -7.27 0.90
N THR A 81 4.23 -8.07 -0.16
CA THR A 81 4.73 -9.43 -0.13
C THR A 81 5.84 -9.60 -1.16
N ALA A 82 6.82 -10.44 -0.82
CA ALA A 82 7.87 -10.84 -1.73
C ALA A 82 7.80 -12.35 -1.90
N GLY A 83 7.94 -12.82 -3.13
CA GLY A 83 7.79 -14.24 -3.46
C GLY A 83 8.92 -15.13 -2.93
N PHE A 84 10.01 -14.55 -2.51
CA PHE A 84 11.11 -15.27 -1.87
C PHE A 84 11.07 -14.92 -0.41
N GLY A 85 10.93 -15.87 0.49
CA GLY A 85 10.99 -15.60 1.92
C GLY A 85 12.23 -14.78 2.22
N GLY A 86 12.18 -13.52 1.90
CA GLY A 86 13.34 -12.66 1.88
C GLY A 86 13.81 -12.24 3.25
N SER A 87 15.07 -11.87 3.33
CA SER A 87 15.59 -11.21 4.49
C SER A 87 15.00 -9.81 4.61
N ASP A 88 15.00 -9.24 5.79
CA ASP A 88 14.55 -7.87 6.00
C ASP A 88 15.30 -6.89 5.11
N VAL A 89 16.59 -7.16 4.87
CA VAL A 89 17.42 -6.31 4.01
C VAL A 89 16.89 -6.27 2.58
N TYR A 90 16.47 -7.42 2.05
CA TYR A 90 15.92 -7.49 0.71
C TYR A 90 14.62 -6.69 0.62
N PHE A 91 13.74 -6.84 1.59
CA PHE A 91 12.47 -6.13 1.61
C PHE A 91 12.65 -4.62 1.75
N GLU A 92 13.62 -4.19 2.53
CA GLU A 92 13.97 -2.77 2.65
C GLU A 92 14.40 -2.17 1.31
N LYS A 93 15.15 -2.94 0.50
CA LYS A 93 15.53 -2.49 -0.84
C LYS A 93 14.31 -2.32 -1.73
N ILE A 94 13.37 -3.26 -1.66
CA ILE A 94 12.13 -3.18 -2.42
C ILE A 94 11.35 -1.94 -2.02
N LEU A 95 11.18 -1.70 -0.73
CA LEU A 95 10.48 -0.53 -0.23
C LEU A 95 11.16 0.77 -0.67
N GLY A 96 12.48 0.80 -0.67
CA GLY A 96 13.24 1.95 -1.18
C GLY A 96 12.94 2.25 -2.64
N GLN A 97 12.85 1.21 -3.47
CA GLN A 97 12.49 1.38 -4.88
C GLN A 97 11.05 1.88 -5.03
N VAL A 98 10.13 1.31 -4.28
CA VAL A 98 8.71 1.69 -4.31
C VAL A 98 8.56 3.16 -3.92
N LYS A 99 9.26 3.61 -2.88
CA LYS A 99 9.19 4.99 -2.40
C LYS A 99 9.65 6.00 -3.44
N GLN A 100 10.53 5.61 -4.36
CA GLN A 100 10.98 6.50 -5.44
C GLN A 100 9.85 6.87 -6.40
N SER A 101 8.79 6.08 -6.46
CA SER A 101 7.63 6.36 -7.30
C SER A 101 6.64 7.31 -6.65
N ILE A 102 6.85 7.65 -5.39
CA ILE A 102 5.92 8.46 -4.61
C ILE A 102 6.31 9.94 -4.70
N ASP A 103 5.35 10.77 -5.08
CA ASP A 103 5.58 12.21 -5.12
C ASP A 103 5.87 12.77 -3.73
N SER A 104 6.76 13.76 -3.65
CA SER A 104 7.22 14.33 -2.39
C SER A 104 6.13 15.06 -1.59
N SER A 105 4.98 15.37 -2.21
CA SER A 105 3.85 15.96 -1.50
C SER A 105 3.19 14.95 -0.56
N ASN A 106 3.45 13.66 -0.73
CA ASN A 106 2.91 12.61 0.11
C ASN A 106 3.83 12.32 1.29
N ALA A 107 3.26 11.88 2.41
CA ALA A 107 4.03 11.44 3.57
C ALA A 107 3.90 9.93 3.73
N VAL A 108 5.02 9.21 3.69
CA VAL A 108 5.03 7.77 3.98
C VAL A 108 5.14 7.64 5.50
N ILE A 109 4.05 7.25 6.15
CA ILE A 109 3.96 7.22 7.61
C ILE A 109 4.24 5.86 8.23
N GLY A 110 4.42 4.83 7.40
CA GLY A 110 4.75 3.49 7.89
C GLY A 110 4.92 2.51 6.75
N GLU A 111 5.48 1.35 7.12
CA GLU A 111 5.77 0.29 6.17
C GLU A 111 6.00 -1.06 6.87
#